data_7827e15487932bec0379401b755ebe45
#
_entry.id   7827e15487932bec0379401b755ebe45
#
_cell.length_a   1.000
_cell.length_b   1.000
_cell.length_c   1.000
_cell.angle_alpha   90.00
_cell.angle_beta   90.00
_cell.angle_gamma   90.00
#
_symmetry.space_group_name_H-M   'P 1'
#
loop_
_entity.id
_entity.type
_entity.pdbx_description
1 polymer ?
#
loop_
_entity_poly.entity_id
_entity_poly.type
_entity_poly.pdbx_seq_one_letter_code
_entity_poly.pdbx_strand_id
1 'polypeptide(L)'
;SLHDALPILHGLMQREFFFLLRGFYEKQEIAVLFHPIIGKEVDFKDFVMHNHTKVDNIEQLISLSNMGRSCFFTKFNEVFGMTAKQWMLKQKNQRILEKMTEPGVCIKDIIEELGFDSQGNFNRYCKQHFGCTPKQLIEQCQATNQTS
;
A
#
# COMPACT_ATOMS: atom_id res chain seq x y z
N SER A 1 -27.87 -8.21 -23.40
CA SER A 1 -27.96 -6.77 -23.69
C SER A 1 -26.59 -6.27 -24.17
N LEU A 2 -26.57 -5.26 -25.05
CA LEU A 2 -25.31 -4.67 -25.59
C LEU A 2 -24.38 -4.17 -24.50
N HIS A 3 -24.92 -3.77 -23.37
CA HIS A 3 -24.17 -3.28 -22.20
C HIS A 3 -23.39 -4.37 -21.48
N ASP A 4 -23.85 -5.60 -21.53
CA ASP A 4 -23.19 -6.74 -20.89
C ASP A 4 -22.09 -7.35 -21.79
N ALA A 5 -22.16 -7.08 -23.08
CA ALA A 5 -21.20 -7.58 -24.07
C ALA A 5 -19.93 -6.70 -24.17
N LEU A 6 -20.01 -5.40 -23.84
CA LEU A 6 -18.91 -4.45 -23.94
C LEU A 6 -17.67 -4.81 -23.09
N PRO A 7 -17.78 -5.24 -21.83
CA PRO A 7 -16.62 -5.65 -21.03
C PRO A 7 -15.96 -6.93 -21.57
N ILE A 8 -16.78 -7.86 -22.10
CA ILE A 8 -16.31 -9.14 -22.65
C ILE A 8 -15.58 -8.90 -23.98
N LEU A 9 -16.12 -8.03 -24.84
CA LEU A 9 -15.48 -7.58 -26.07
C LEU A 9 -14.17 -6.85 -25.82
N HIS A 10 -14.11 -6.00 -24.80
CA HIS A 10 -12.89 -5.28 -24.42
C HIS A 10 -11.80 -6.25 -23.94
N GLY A 11 -12.15 -7.22 -23.12
CA GLY A 11 -11.23 -8.27 -22.67
C GLY A 11 -10.73 -9.19 -23.79
N LEU A 12 -11.60 -9.52 -24.78
CA LEU A 12 -11.23 -10.30 -25.94
C LEU A 12 -10.30 -9.53 -26.89
N MET A 13 -10.59 -8.25 -27.14
CA MET A 13 -9.72 -7.39 -27.97
C MET A 13 -8.34 -7.17 -27.31
N GLN A 14 -8.26 -7.05 -25.99
CA GLN A 14 -6.98 -6.99 -25.29
C GLN A 14 -6.18 -8.28 -25.44
N ARG A 15 -6.81 -9.45 -25.35
CA ARG A 15 -6.15 -10.75 -25.52
C ARG A 15 -5.64 -10.95 -26.94
N GLU A 16 -6.45 -10.63 -27.94
CA GLU A 16 -6.06 -10.72 -29.36
C GLU A 16 -4.95 -9.73 -29.70
N PHE A 17 -5.01 -8.52 -29.17
CA PHE A 17 -3.96 -7.51 -29.33
C PHE A 17 -2.61 -7.98 -28.75
N PHE A 18 -2.61 -8.58 -27.56
CA PHE A 18 -1.40 -9.17 -26.98
C PHE A 18 -0.88 -10.38 -27.76
N PHE A 19 -1.77 -11.20 -28.32
CA PHE A 19 -1.38 -12.33 -29.19
C PHE A 19 -0.75 -11.87 -30.50
N LEU A 20 -1.29 -10.84 -31.11
CA LEU A 20 -0.74 -10.23 -32.33
C LEU A 20 0.62 -9.57 -32.07
N LEU A 21 0.75 -8.81 -30.97
CA LEU A 21 2.03 -8.23 -30.55
C LEU A 21 3.10 -9.31 -30.32
N ARG A 22 2.74 -10.41 -29.68
CA ARG A 22 3.65 -11.51 -29.39
C ARG A 22 4.08 -12.31 -30.63
N GLY A 23 3.26 -12.29 -31.68
CA GLY A 23 3.55 -12.96 -32.96
C GLY A 23 4.43 -12.14 -33.92
N PHE A 24 4.43 -10.81 -33.81
CA PHE A 24 5.12 -9.90 -34.71
C PHE A 24 6.33 -9.19 -34.12
N TYR A 25 6.46 -9.13 -32.78
CA TYR A 25 7.55 -8.42 -32.10
C TYR A 25 8.31 -9.33 -31.14
N GLU A 26 9.63 -9.20 -31.12
CA GLU A 26 10.44 -9.89 -30.14
C GLU A 26 10.20 -9.32 -28.71
N LYS A 27 10.39 -10.17 -27.70
CA LYS A 27 10.13 -9.85 -26.29
C LYS A 27 10.83 -8.55 -25.82
N GLN A 28 11.97 -8.24 -26.43
CA GLN A 28 12.76 -7.03 -26.14
C GLN A 28 12.14 -5.77 -26.76
N GLU A 29 11.55 -5.88 -27.94
CA GLU A 29 10.90 -4.75 -28.62
C GLU A 29 9.58 -4.36 -27.94
N ILE A 30 8.82 -5.36 -27.46
CA ILE A 30 7.61 -5.14 -26.66
C ILE A 30 7.97 -4.44 -25.33
N ALA A 31 9.06 -4.84 -24.67
CA ALA A 31 9.53 -4.22 -23.46
C ALA A 31 9.93 -2.74 -23.67
N VAL A 32 10.58 -2.41 -24.78
CA VAL A 32 10.93 -1.02 -25.13
C VAL A 32 9.70 -0.17 -25.42
N LEU A 33 8.68 -0.74 -26.10
CA LEU A 33 7.44 -0.03 -26.42
C LEU A 33 6.62 0.30 -25.17
N PHE A 34 6.60 -0.60 -24.18
CA PHE A 34 5.85 -0.42 -22.94
C PHE A 34 6.67 0.17 -21.79
N HIS A 35 7.98 0.29 -21.95
CA HIS A 35 8.89 0.85 -20.94
C HIS A 35 8.46 2.23 -20.41
N PRO A 36 7.98 3.19 -21.24
CA PRO A 36 7.52 4.48 -20.71
C PRO A 36 6.27 4.40 -19.85
N ILE A 37 5.45 3.36 -20.02
CA ILE A 37 4.20 3.17 -19.28
C ILE A 37 4.49 2.37 -18.00
N ILE A 38 5.18 1.24 -18.12
CA ILE A 38 5.53 0.34 -17.02
C ILE A 38 6.58 1.01 -16.11
N GLY A 39 7.56 1.71 -16.68
CA GLY A 39 8.59 2.41 -15.92
C GLY A 39 8.03 3.49 -15.00
N LYS A 40 7.03 4.26 -15.47
CA LYS A 40 6.39 5.30 -14.65
C LYS A 40 5.58 4.76 -13.48
N GLU A 41 5.00 3.58 -13.60
CA GLU A 41 4.27 2.93 -12.50
C GLU A 41 5.24 2.36 -11.45
N VAL A 42 6.30 1.72 -11.89
CA VAL A 42 7.37 1.21 -11.03
C VAL A 42 8.03 2.36 -10.30
N ASP A 43 8.39 3.43 -11.00
CA ASP A 43 9.00 4.63 -10.40
C ASP A 43 8.11 5.27 -9.32
N PHE A 44 6.79 5.35 -9.55
CA PHE A 44 5.86 5.91 -8.58
C PHE A 44 5.70 5.01 -7.36
N LYS A 45 5.60 3.72 -7.57
CA LYS A 45 5.53 2.74 -6.48
C LYS A 45 6.79 2.77 -5.62
N ASP A 46 7.95 2.76 -6.24
CA ASP A 46 9.25 2.85 -5.56
C ASP A 46 9.40 4.18 -4.82
N PHE A 47 8.96 5.29 -5.41
CA PHE A 47 8.92 6.59 -4.75
C PHE A 47 8.09 6.53 -3.46
N VAL A 48 6.86 5.99 -3.51
CA VAL A 48 5.99 5.87 -2.33
C VAL A 48 6.62 4.96 -1.28
N MET A 49 7.12 3.78 -1.68
CA MET A 49 7.73 2.82 -0.77
C MET A 49 8.98 3.36 -0.07
N HIS A 50 9.78 4.20 -0.76
CA HIS A 50 10.98 4.81 -0.18
C HIS A 50 10.70 5.98 0.77
N ASN A 51 9.60 6.70 0.55
CA ASN A 51 9.35 7.95 1.26
C ASN A 51 8.24 7.88 2.32
N HIS A 52 7.36 6.87 2.28
CA HIS A 52 6.24 6.80 3.24
C HIS A 52 6.66 6.71 4.72
N THR A 53 7.84 6.16 5.00
CA THR A 53 8.38 6.07 6.36
C THR A 53 9.06 7.35 6.85
N LYS A 54 9.35 8.28 5.93
CA LYS A 54 10.05 9.55 6.20
C LYS A 54 9.09 10.72 6.39
N VAL A 55 7.80 10.48 6.17
CA VAL A 55 6.76 11.51 6.23
C VAL A 55 5.70 11.14 7.27
N ASP A 56 5.15 12.15 7.92
CA ASP A 56 4.12 11.96 8.96
C ASP A 56 2.71 11.87 8.37
N ASN A 57 2.51 12.43 7.19
CA ASN A 57 1.20 12.49 6.55
C ASN A 57 1.29 12.48 5.02
N ILE A 58 0.13 12.25 4.39
CA ILE A 58 0.03 12.16 2.95
C ILE A 58 0.37 13.46 2.23
N GLU A 59 0.13 14.61 2.84
CA GLU A 59 0.41 15.92 2.23
C GLU A 59 1.91 16.13 2.03
N GLN A 60 2.73 15.68 2.97
CA GLN A 60 4.18 15.70 2.82
C GLN A 60 4.64 14.79 1.68
N LEU A 61 4.00 13.61 1.52
CA LEU A 61 4.31 12.69 0.44
C LEU A 61 3.94 13.28 -0.94
N ILE A 62 2.79 13.97 -1.02
CA ILE A 62 2.38 14.71 -2.22
C ILE A 62 3.40 15.80 -2.57
N SER A 63 3.82 16.58 -1.57
CA SER A 63 4.83 17.64 -1.75
C SER A 63 6.15 17.11 -2.30
N LEU A 64 6.61 15.96 -1.78
CA LEU A 64 7.84 15.31 -2.25
C LEU A 64 7.72 14.74 -3.68
N SER A 65 6.52 14.39 -4.11
CA SER A 65 6.29 13.82 -5.43
C SER A 65 6.36 14.83 -6.57
N ASN A 66 6.35 16.12 -6.28
CA ASN A 66 6.21 17.23 -7.25
C ASN A 66 4.98 17.09 -8.16
N MET A 67 3.98 16.34 -7.75
CA MET A 67 2.73 16.14 -8.48
C MET A 67 1.61 16.99 -7.90
N GLY A 68 0.66 17.39 -8.74
CA GLY A 68 -0.59 17.99 -8.26
C GLY A 68 -1.39 16.97 -7.44
N ARG A 69 -2.09 17.46 -6.40
CA ARG A 69 -2.85 16.63 -5.46
C ARG A 69 -3.80 15.62 -6.16
N SER A 70 -4.60 16.08 -7.10
CA SER A 70 -5.55 15.22 -7.83
C SER A 70 -4.83 14.16 -8.66
N CYS A 71 -3.76 14.54 -9.35
CA CYS A 71 -2.95 13.62 -10.14
C CYS A 71 -2.30 12.54 -9.25
N PHE A 72 -1.79 12.93 -8.09
CA PHE A 72 -1.20 12.01 -7.11
C PHE A 72 -2.21 10.96 -6.64
N PHE A 73 -3.42 11.38 -6.21
CA PHE A 73 -4.42 10.43 -5.73
C PHE A 73 -4.95 9.50 -6.81
N THR A 74 -5.15 10.00 -8.04
CA THR A 74 -5.53 9.17 -9.18
C THR A 74 -4.47 8.09 -9.44
N LYS A 75 -3.21 8.51 -9.58
CA LYS A 75 -2.09 7.60 -9.82
C LYS A 75 -1.87 6.62 -8.66
N PHE A 76 -2.04 7.09 -7.42
CA PHE A 76 -1.95 6.24 -6.24
C PHE A 76 -2.99 5.11 -6.28
N ASN A 77 -4.24 5.45 -6.60
CA ASN A 77 -5.31 4.47 -6.69
C ASN A 77 -5.09 3.47 -7.83
N GLU A 78 -4.58 3.92 -8.97
CA GLU A 78 -4.23 3.06 -10.10
C GLU A 78 -3.13 2.06 -9.76
N VAL A 79 -2.05 2.52 -9.10
CA VAL A 79 -0.86 1.70 -8.80
C VAL A 79 -1.08 0.76 -7.60
N PHE A 80 -1.77 1.23 -6.55
CA PHE A 80 -1.96 0.47 -5.30
C PHE A 80 -3.35 -0.20 -5.18
N GLY A 81 -4.31 0.09 -6.06
CA GLY A 81 -5.67 -0.46 -6.02
C GLY A 81 -6.49 -0.02 -4.80
N MET A 82 -6.03 0.99 -4.08
CA MET A 82 -6.71 1.55 -2.91
C MET A 82 -6.35 3.01 -2.70
N THR A 83 -7.14 3.72 -1.88
CA THR A 83 -6.85 5.12 -1.58
C THR A 83 -5.55 5.25 -0.76
N ALA A 84 -4.85 6.37 -0.93
CA ALA A 84 -3.63 6.65 -0.19
C ALA A 84 -3.86 6.64 1.34
N LYS A 85 -5.03 7.14 1.79
CA LYS A 85 -5.41 7.11 3.21
C LYS A 85 -5.56 5.67 3.75
N GLN A 86 -6.24 4.80 3.01
CA GLN A 86 -6.39 3.39 3.39
C GLN A 86 -5.03 2.68 3.42
N TRP A 87 -4.18 2.96 2.45
CA TRP A 87 -2.85 2.39 2.36
C TRP A 87 -1.96 2.84 3.53
N MET A 88 -1.92 4.14 3.85
CA MET A 88 -1.16 4.67 4.99
C MET A 88 -1.63 4.06 6.33
N LEU A 89 -2.95 3.91 6.49
CA LEU A 89 -3.53 3.25 7.66
C LEU A 89 -3.07 1.78 7.75
N LYS A 90 -3.09 1.07 6.63
CA LYS A 90 -2.60 -0.31 6.54
C LYS A 90 -1.12 -0.42 6.92
N GLN A 91 -0.27 0.48 6.42
CA GLN A 91 1.15 0.53 6.78
C GLN A 91 1.35 0.81 8.28
N LYS A 92 0.60 1.76 8.85
CA LYS A 92 0.65 2.05 10.28
C LYS A 92 0.23 0.83 11.12
N ASN A 93 -0.85 0.16 10.76
CA ASN A 93 -1.30 -1.05 11.45
C ASN A 93 -0.26 -2.18 11.36
N GLN A 94 0.36 -2.37 10.21
CA GLN A 94 1.42 -3.34 10.02
C GLN A 94 2.61 -3.08 10.94
N ARG A 95 3.08 -1.84 11.01
CA ARG A 95 4.19 -1.44 11.90
C ARG A 95 3.85 -1.67 13.37
N ILE A 96 2.61 -1.41 13.78
CA ILE A 96 2.15 -1.71 15.14
C ILE A 96 2.25 -3.22 15.41
N LEU A 97 1.73 -4.05 14.51
CA LEU A 97 1.77 -5.50 14.68
C LEU A 97 3.21 -6.04 14.73
N GLU A 98 4.09 -5.56 13.86
CA GLU A 98 5.51 -5.92 13.86
C GLU A 98 6.17 -5.60 15.20
N LYS A 99 5.92 -4.41 15.74
CA LYS A 99 6.44 -4.01 17.06
C LYS A 99 5.86 -4.86 18.19
N MET A 100 4.59 -5.24 18.14
CA MET A 100 3.96 -6.10 19.14
C MET A 100 4.54 -7.52 19.17
N THR A 101 5.19 -7.96 18.11
CA THR A 101 5.85 -9.29 18.07
C THR A 101 7.24 -9.29 18.70
N GLU A 102 7.84 -8.15 18.95
CA GLU A 102 9.17 -8.03 19.56
C GLU A 102 9.14 -8.54 21.01
N PRO A 103 10.09 -9.41 21.41
CA PRO A 103 10.15 -9.89 22.79
C PRO A 103 10.49 -8.74 23.75
N GLY A 104 9.73 -8.62 24.83
CA GLY A 104 9.95 -7.57 25.83
C GLY A 104 9.52 -6.16 25.42
N VAL A 105 8.73 -6.04 24.37
CA VAL A 105 8.24 -4.75 23.89
C VAL A 105 7.49 -3.98 24.97
N CYS A 106 7.80 -2.70 25.11
CA CYS A 106 7.11 -1.78 26.01
C CYS A 106 6.09 -0.93 25.24
N ILE A 107 4.85 -0.90 25.72
CA ILE A 107 3.77 -0.09 25.11
C ILE A 107 4.17 1.39 25.01
N LYS A 108 4.94 1.88 25.99
CA LYS A 108 5.42 3.27 26.01
C LYS A 108 6.32 3.57 24.81
N ASP A 109 7.24 2.66 24.50
CA ASP A 109 8.16 2.81 23.37
C ASP A 109 7.41 2.84 22.03
N ILE A 110 6.37 2.00 21.90
CA ILE A 110 5.51 2.00 20.71
C ILE A 110 4.77 3.34 20.54
N ILE A 111 4.25 3.89 21.65
CA ILE A 111 3.54 5.18 21.65
C ILE A 111 4.47 6.30 21.16
N GLU A 112 5.69 6.36 21.69
CA GLU A 112 6.70 7.36 21.33
C GLU A 112 7.16 7.20 19.87
N GLU A 113 7.50 5.98 19.46
CA GLU A 113 8.02 5.71 18.12
C GLU A 113 6.98 5.96 17.00
N LEU A 114 5.72 5.63 17.27
CA LEU A 114 4.64 5.78 16.28
C LEU A 114 3.89 7.11 16.39
N GLY A 115 4.36 8.03 17.27
CA GLY A 115 3.84 9.38 17.38
C GLY A 115 2.42 9.47 17.91
N PHE A 116 2.04 8.63 18.87
CA PHE A 116 0.76 8.77 19.56
C PHE A 116 0.89 9.78 20.71
N ASP A 117 -0.05 10.71 20.81
CA ASP A 117 -0.03 11.78 21.82
C ASP A 117 -0.17 11.26 23.26
N SER A 118 -0.81 10.10 23.44
CA SER A 118 -1.04 9.52 24.76
C SER A 118 -1.37 8.02 24.68
N GLN A 119 -1.18 7.34 25.81
CA GLN A 119 -1.60 5.94 25.97
C GLN A 119 -3.12 5.76 25.78
N GLY A 120 -3.93 6.74 26.18
CA GLY A 120 -5.37 6.71 25.96
C GLY A 120 -5.75 6.71 24.49
N ASN A 121 -5.07 7.53 23.68
CA ASN A 121 -5.25 7.56 22.23
C ASN A 121 -4.81 6.25 21.58
N PHE A 122 -3.69 5.69 22.00
CA PHE A 122 -3.22 4.40 21.52
C PHE A 122 -4.18 3.24 21.90
N ASN A 123 -4.68 3.21 23.13
CA ASN A 123 -5.69 2.23 23.55
C ASN A 123 -6.96 2.30 22.71
N ARG A 124 -7.44 3.51 22.43
CA ARG A 124 -8.61 3.74 21.57
C ARG A 124 -8.34 3.26 20.14
N TYR A 125 -7.17 3.58 19.60
CA TYR A 125 -6.74 3.14 18.28
C TYR A 125 -6.72 1.61 18.18
N CYS A 126 -6.10 0.92 19.14
CA CYS A 126 -6.04 -0.55 19.14
C CYS A 126 -7.43 -1.17 19.21
N LYS A 127 -8.33 -0.67 20.04
CA LYS A 127 -9.71 -1.14 20.10
C LYS A 127 -10.45 -0.93 18.78
N GLN A 128 -10.24 0.20 18.12
CA GLN A 128 -10.91 0.54 16.86
C GLN A 128 -10.41 -0.29 15.69
N HIS A 129 -9.11 -0.53 15.58
CA HIS A 129 -8.48 -1.14 14.41
C HIS A 129 -8.16 -2.63 14.58
N PHE A 130 -7.96 -3.10 15.80
CA PHE A 130 -7.63 -4.50 16.11
C PHE A 130 -8.68 -5.19 16.99
N GLY A 131 -9.66 -4.45 17.51
CA GLY A 131 -10.73 -5.00 18.36
C GLY A 131 -10.31 -5.37 19.78
N CYS A 132 -9.08 -5.09 20.19
CA CYS A 132 -8.54 -5.47 21.50
C CYS A 132 -7.66 -4.37 22.11
N THR A 133 -7.29 -4.52 23.37
CA THR A 133 -6.35 -3.61 24.04
C THR A 133 -4.92 -3.89 23.60
N PRO A 134 -3.99 -2.90 23.73
CA PRO A 134 -2.58 -3.12 23.39
C PRO A 134 -1.95 -4.33 24.08
N LYS A 135 -2.28 -4.56 25.35
CA LYS A 135 -1.78 -5.71 26.10
C LYS A 135 -2.25 -7.03 25.50
N GLN A 136 -3.55 -7.13 25.22
CA GLN A 136 -4.14 -8.31 24.57
C GLN A 136 -3.55 -8.53 23.18
N LEU A 137 -3.27 -7.46 22.44
CA LEU A 137 -2.66 -7.54 21.11
C LEU A 137 -1.23 -8.10 21.19
N ILE A 138 -0.41 -7.68 22.16
CA ILE A 138 0.92 -8.24 22.42
C ILE A 138 0.81 -9.75 22.70
N GLU A 139 -0.08 -10.14 23.62
CA GLU A 139 -0.28 -11.54 23.97
C GLU A 139 -0.64 -12.39 22.76
N GLN A 140 -1.54 -11.92 21.90
CA GLN A 140 -1.95 -12.61 20.66
C GLN A 140 -0.79 -12.70 19.65
N CYS A 141 -0.06 -11.62 19.40
CA CYS A 141 1.06 -11.59 18.46
C CYS A 141 2.21 -12.50 18.90
N GLN A 142 2.52 -12.52 20.19
CA GLN A 142 3.60 -13.36 20.73
C GLN A 142 3.23 -14.84 20.78
N ALA A 143 1.96 -15.18 21.07
CA ALA A 143 1.47 -16.55 21.02
C ALA A 143 1.56 -17.15 19.60
N THR A 144 1.29 -16.36 18.56
CA THR A 144 1.37 -16.79 17.18
C THR A 144 2.81 -17.11 16.75
N ASN A 145 3.79 -16.37 17.26
CA ASN A 145 5.20 -16.58 16.94
C ASN A 145 5.82 -17.83 17.62
N GLN A 146 5.22 -18.33 18.69
CA GLN A 146 5.71 -19.55 19.38
C GLN A 146 5.23 -20.84 18.71
N THR A 147 4.29 -20.77 17.78
CA THR A 147 3.70 -21.93 17.09
C THR A 147 4.28 -22.19 15.69
N SER A 148 5.21 -21.34 15.26
CA SER A 148 5.94 -21.47 13.97
C SER A 148 7.38 -21.89 14.22
#